data_94602dbf877121383f5951f82811e41e
#
_entry.id   94602dbf877121383f5951f82811e41e
#
_cell.length_a   1.000
_cell.length_b   1.000
_cell.length_c   1.000
_cell.angle_alpha   90.00
_cell.angle_beta   90.00
_cell.angle_gamma   90.00
#
_symmetry.space_group_name_H-M   'P 1'
#
loop_
_entity.id
_entity.type
_entity.pdbx_description
1 polymer ?
#
loop_
_entity_poly.entity_id
_entity_poly.type
_entity_poly.pdbx_seq_one_letter_code
_entity_poly.pdbx_strand_id
1 'polypeptide(L)' 'GLDPITSAGLDQLILTLAKETGTTFVVVTHELQSILAIGDRCIMLDKEAQGMIAEGPPQALKDTSTNPTVRAFFHREAL' A
#
# COMPACT_ATOMS: atom_id res chain seq x y z
N GLY A 1 5.39 11.56 -9.11
CA GLY A 1 5.37 10.13 -9.12
C GLY A 1 5.38 9.54 -10.51
N LEU A 2 5.36 8.24 -10.57
CA LEU A 2 5.33 7.50 -11.84
C LEU A 2 3.91 7.53 -12.41
N ASP A 3 3.81 7.45 -13.74
CA ASP A 3 2.52 7.33 -14.38
C ASP A 3 1.93 5.92 -14.09
N PRO A 4 0.59 5.74 -14.25
CA PRO A 4 -0.04 4.47 -13.89
C PRO A 4 0.48 3.27 -14.67
N ILE A 5 0.87 3.45 -15.92
CA ILE A 5 1.37 2.34 -16.74
C ILE A 5 2.74 1.89 -16.24
N THR A 6 3.63 2.85 -15.97
CA THR A 6 4.97 2.56 -15.45
C THR A 6 4.89 1.94 -14.06
N SER A 7 4.00 2.45 -13.20
CA SER A 7 3.81 1.89 -11.86
C SER A 7 3.30 0.46 -11.91
N ALA A 8 2.36 0.17 -12.79
CA ALA A 8 1.83 -1.19 -12.93
C ALA A 8 2.91 -2.16 -13.41
N GLY A 9 3.76 -1.71 -14.33
CA GLY A 9 4.88 -2.54 -14.80
C GLY A 9 5.89 -2.82 -13.71
N LEU A 10 6.20 -1.82 -12.89
CA LEU A 10 7.09 -2.00 -11.76
C LEU A 10 6.49 -2.94 -10.72
N ASP A 11 5.20 -2.82 -10.44
CA ASP A 11 4.51 -3.71 -9.51
C ASP A 11 4.60 -5.17 -9.97
N GLN A 12 4.40 -5.43 -11.25
CA GLN A 12 4.50 -6.78 -11.80
C GLN A 12 5.92 -7.33 -11.69
N LEU A 13 6.92 -6.49 -11.90
CA LEU A 13 8.31 -6.89 -11.76
C LEU A 13 8.61 -7.29 -10.31
N ILE A 14 8.15 -6.50 -9.34
CA ILE A 14 8.34 -6.80 -7.92
C ILE A 14 7.69 -8.13 -7.56
N LEU A 15 6.44 -8.34 -7.98
CA LEU A 15 5.72 -9.59 -7.71
C LEU A 15 6.45 -10.80 -8.31
N THR A 16 6.94 -10.66 -9.53
CA THR A 16 7.66 -11.73 -10.22
C THR A 16 8.94 -12.08 -9.49
N LEU A 17 9.73 -11.07 -9.14
CA LEU A 17 11.00 -11.28 -8.42
C LEU A 17 10.76 -11.89 -7.04
N ALA A 18 9.76 -11.41 -6.31
CA ALA A 18 9.45 -11.96 -5.00
C ALA A 18 9.09 -13.44 -5.08
N LYS A 19 8.28 -13.79 -6.06
CA LYS A 19 7.85 -15.18 -6.24
C LYS A 19 9.01 -16.08 -6.66
N GLU A 20 9.86 -15.61 -7.57
CA GLU A 20 10.92 -16.44 -8.12
C GLU A 20 12.13 -16.59 -7.20
N THR A 21 12.44 -15.56 -6.42
CA THR A 21 13.62 -15.57 -5.56
C THR A 21 13.30 -15.79 -4.08
N GLY A 22 12.02 -15.74 -3.70
CA GLY A 22 11.62 -15.84 -2.30
C GLY A 22 12.04 -14.62 -1.49
N THR A 23 12.37 -13.51 -2.16
CA THR A 23 12.84 -12.30 -1.50
C THR A 23 11.68 -11.50 -0.93
N THR A 24 11.87 -10.96 0.28
CA THR A 24 10.93 -10.02 0.88
C THR A 24 11.29 -8.61 0.43
N PHE A 25 10.30 -7.88 -0.06
CA PHE A 25 10.48 -6.49 -0.47
C PHE A 25 9.78 -5.55 0.52
N VAL A 26 10.44 -4.44 0.82
CA VAL A 26 9.83 -3.35 1.58
C VAL A 26 9.73 -2.15 0.64
N VAL A 27 8.50 -1.70 0.41
CA VAL A 27 8.23 -0.61 -0.54
C VAL A 27 7.62 0.56 0.22
N VAL A 28 8.22 1.73 0.09
CA VAL A 28 7.70 2.96 0.66
C VAL A 28 7.01 3.75 -0.44
N THR A 29 5.70 3.93 -0.32
CA THR A 29 4.92 4.60 -1.36
C THR A 29 3.65 5.20 -0.79
N HIS A 30 3.08 6.15 -1.50
CA HIS A 30 1.74 6.69 -1.22
C HIS A 30 0.76 6.37 -2.36
N GLU A 31 1.17 5.51 -3.28
CA GLU A 31 0.34 5.09 -4.40
C GLU A 31 -0.61 3.96 -3.97
N LEU A 32 -1.88 4.31 -3.77
CA LEU A 32 -2.88 3.37 -3.29
C LEU A 32 -3.02 2.14 -4.19
N GLN A 33 -2.98 2.32 -5.50
CA GLN A 33 -3.12 1.21 -6.44
C GLN A 33 -2.00 0.19 -6.28
N SER A 34 -0.76 0.65 -6.14
CA SER A 34 0.38 -0.24 -5.92
C SER A 34 0.24 -0.99 -4.60
N ILE A 35 -0.16 -0.28 -3.54
CA ILE A 35 -0.33 -0.91 -2.23
C ILE A 35 -1.35 -2.04 -2.29
N LEU A 36 -2.49 -1.82 -2.93
CA LEU A 36 -3.53 -2.84 -3.06
C LEU A 36 -3.12 -3.98 -3.99
N ALA A 37 -2.30 -3.67 -5.01
CA ALA A 37 -1.87 -4.67 -5.98
C ALA A 37 -0.81 -5.62 -5.45
N ILE A 38 0.19 -5.10 -4.72
CA ILE A 38 1.36 -5.89 -4.34
C ILE A 38 1.55 -6.06 -2.84
N GLY A 39 0.84 -5.29 -2.02
CA GLY A 39 1.07 -5.32 -0.58
C GLY A 39 0.43 -6.53 0.09
N ASP A 40 1.25 -7.31 0.79
CA ASP A 40 0.74 -8.38 1.66
C ASP A 40 0.40 -7.81 3.04
N ARG A 41 1.24 -6.91 3.52
CA ARG A 41 1.01 -6.14 4.74
C ARG A 41 1.49 -4.74 4.51
N CYS A 42 0.79 -3.80 5.11
CA CYS A 42 1.24 -2.41 5.07
C CYS A 42 1.26 -1.80 6.46
N ILE A 43 2.09 -0.79 6.61
CA ILE A 43 2.17 0.02 7.81
C ILE A 43 1.89 1.44 7.36
N MET A 44 0.94 2.09 8.00
CA MET A 44 0.60 3.46 7.69
C MET A 44 1.16 4.38 8.76
N LEU A 45 1.94 5.36 8.33
CA LEU A 45 2.54 6.35 9.20
C LEU A 45 1.81 7.68 9.03
N ASP A 46 1.61 8.38 10.12
CA ASP A 46 0.99 9.69 10.10
C ASP A 46 1.88 10.71 10.78
N LYS A 47 2.07 11.83 10.10
CA LYS A 47 2.94 12.89 10.58
C LYS A 47 2.39 13.56 11.86
N GLU A 48 1.10 13.75 11.93
CA GLU A 48 0.49 14.37 13.11
C GLU A 48 0.55 13.44 14.33
N ALA A 49 0.34 12.15 14.12
CA ALA A 49 0.46 11.17 15.19
C ALA A 49 1.91 10.83 15.52
N GLN A 50 2.83 11.24 14.66
CA GLN A 50 4.27 11.01 14.82
C GLN A 50 4.63 9.52 14.92
N GLY A 51 3.93 8.68 14.18
CA GLY A 51 4.21 7.26 14.20
C GLY A 51 3.20 6.44 13.42
N MET A 52 3.19 5.16 13.72
CA MET A 52 2.33 4.21 13.05
C MET A 52 0.89 4.32 13.54
N ILE A 53 -0.04 4.47 12.59
CA ILE A 53 -1.46 4.55 12.91
C ILE A 53 -2.26 3.34 12.46
N ALA A 54 -1.66 2.50 11.61
CA ALA A 54 -2.32 1.26 11.17
C ALA A 54 -1.29 0.26 10.68
N GLU A 55 -1.61 -1.01 10.81
CA GLU A 55 -0.80 -2.11 10.32
C GLU A 55 -1.70 -3.27 9.97
N GLY A 56 -1.45 -3.92 8.84
CA GLY A 56 -2.18 -5.12 8.45
C GLY A 56 -2.27 -5.27 6.94
N PRO A 57 -3.01 -6.28 6.47
CA PRO A 57 -3.25 -6.42 5.04
C PRO A 57 -3.99 -5.20 4.50
N PRO A 58 -3.56 -4.66 3.34
CA PRO A 58 -4.17 -3.44 2.81
C PRO A 58 -5.69 -3.53 2.63
N GLN A 59 -6.18 -4.66 2.13
CA GLN A 59 -7.60 -4.82 1.90
C GLN A 59 -8.39 -4.80 3.21
N ALA A 60 -7.84 -5.41 4.27
CA ALA A 60 -8.48 -5.39 5.59
C ALA A 60 -8.54 -3.98 6.16
N LEU A 61 -7.46 -3.20 5.99
CA LEU A 61 -7.45 -1.82 6.46
C LEU A 61 -8.48 -0.98 5.71
N LYS A 62 -8.60 -1.20 4.41
CA LYS A 62 -9.60 -0.51 3.60
C LYS A 62 -11.02 -0.81 4.06
N ASP A 63 -11.30 -2.08 4.35
CA ASP A 63 -12.66 -2.53 4.64
C ASP A 63 -13.08 -2.37 6.10
N THR A 64 -12.14 -2.48 7.03
CA THR A 64 -12.47 -2.59 8.45
C THR A 64 -11.92 -1.51 9.36
N SER A 65 -11.00 -0.67 8.88
CA SER A 65 -10.41 0.36 9.74
C SER A 65 -11.44 1.38 10.18
N THR A 66 -11.39 1.74 11.46
CA THR A 66 -12.24 2.80 12.01
C THR A 66 -11.50 4.13 12.14
N ASN A 67 -10.19 4.15 11.88
CA ASN A 67 -9.40 5.38 11.96
C ASN A 67 -9.74 6.28 10.78
N PRO A 68 -10.16 7.54 11.01
CA PRO A 68 -10.58 8.43 9.91
C PRO A 68 -9.47 8.70 8.89
N THR A 69 -8.22 8.82 9.34
CA THR A 69 -7.10 9.08 8.44
C THR A 69 -6.85 7.88 7.52
N VAL A 70 -6.91 6.67 8.08
CA VAL A 70 -6.74 5.44 7.30
C VAL A 70 -7.88 5.29 6.28
N ARG A 71 -9.11 5.52 6.71
CA ARG A 71 -10.26 5.44 5.82
C ARG A 71 -10.16 6.46 4.69
N ALA A 72 -9.77 7.68 5.00
CA ALA A 72 -9.62 8.72 3.99
C ALA A 72 -8.58 8.33 2.94
N PHE A 73 -7.47 7.74 3.36
CA PHE A 73 -6.45 7.31 2.43
C PHE A 73 -6.95 6.21 1.49
N PHE A 74 -7.55 5.16 2.05
CA PHE A 74 -7.96 4.00 1.26
C PHE A 74 -9.18 4.26 0.38
N HIS A 75 -9.99 5.25 0.71
CA HIS A 75 -11.20 5.55 -0.05
C HIS A 75 -11.08 6.79 -0.93
N ARG A 76 -9.90 7.38 -1.01
CA ARG A 76 -9.72 8.63 -1.77
C ARG A 76 -10.05 8.50 -3.25
N GLU A 77 -9.96 7.32 -3.82
CA GLU A 77 -10.32 7.10 -5.22
C GLU A 77 -11.84 6.98 -5.41
N ALA A 78 -12.58 6.74 -4.36
CA ALA A 78 -14.03 6.71 -4.42
C ALA A 78 -14.63 8.11 -4.49
N LEU A 79 -13.81 9.13 -4.31
CA LEU A 79 -14.22 10.52 -4.44
C LEU A 79 -14.07 10.97 -5.89
#